data_164c5a05eb553d7516365483c059df7f
#
_entry.id   164c5a05eb553d7516365483c059df7f
#
_cell.length_a   1.000
_cell.length_b   1.000
_cell.length_c   1.000
_cell.angle_alpha   90.00
_cell.angle_beta   90.00
_cell.angle_gamma   90.00
#
_symmetry.space_group_name_H-M   'P 1'
#
loop_
_entity.id
_entity.type
_entity.pdbx_description
1 polymer ?
#
loop_
_entity_poly.entity_id
_entity_poly.type
_entity_poly.pdbx_seq_one_letter_code
_entity_poly.pdbx_strand_id
1 'polypeptide(L)'
;MGQIKVEKNVGGIEGLCIIEPTVHGDARGYFMETYNQRDMENEGLCMNFVQDNQSCSTKGVLRGLHFQKEFPQGKLVRVVKGSVFDVAVDLRNGSETFGKWYGVELTEENKKQFYIPEGFAHGFLVLSDIAEFCYKCTDFYHPGDEGGLAWNDPEIGINWPCLVGEYNGTASAEGYTLEDGTALNISDKDQLWAGLQSVSDIFSNK
;
A
#
# COMPACT_ATOMS: atom_id res chain seq x y z
N MET A 1 6.27 -26.38 -11.19
CA MET A 1 5.11 -25.46 -11.28
C MET A 1 5.29 -24.49 -10.16
N GLY A 2 5.35 -23.16 -10.40
CA GLY A 2 5.53 -22.17 -9.34
C GLY A 2 4.34 -22.17 -8.37
N GLN A 3 4.61 -21.82 -7.11
CA GLN A 3 3.60 -21.72 -6.05
C GLN A 3 2.87 -20.37 -6.05
N ILE A 4 3.20 -19.49 -7.02
CA ILE A 4 2.64 -18.15 -7.12
C ILE A 4 2.21 -17.84 -8.57
N LYS A 5 1.24 -16.96 -8.70
CA LYS A 5 0.90 -16.29 -9.96
C LYS A 5 1.18 -14.79 -9.78
N VAL A 6 1.84 -14.17 -10.75
CA VAL A 6 2.22 -12.77 -10.69
C VAL A 6 1.60 -12.00 -11.86
N GLU A 7 0.87 -10.94 -11.54
CA GLU A 7 0.42 -9.93 -12.50
C GLU A 7 1.34 -8.71 -12.34
N LYS A 8 2.11 -8.40 -13.39
CA LYS A 8 3.12 -7.34 -13.38
C LYS A 8 2.59 -6.05 -13.99
N ASN A 9 3.14 -4.93 -13.52
CA ASN A 9 2.84 -3.58 -14.02
C ASN A 9 1.33 -3.26 -13.96
N VAL A 10 0.70 -3.63 -12.85
CA VAL A 10 -0.73 -3.40 -12.66
C VAL A 10 -1.06 -1.91 -12.75
N GLY A 11 -2.21 -1.59 -13.33
CA GLY A 11 -2.59 -0.20 -13.62
C GLY A 11 -1.74 0.48 -14.69
N GLY A 12 -0.88 -0.28 -15.41
CA GLY A 12 0.08 0.28 -16.37
C GLY A 12 1.26 1.00 -15.70
N ILE A 13 1.48 0.75 -14.40
CA ILE A 13 2.56 1.36 -13.62
C ILE A 13 3.67 0.35 -13.44
N GLU A 14 4.84 0.64 -14.02
CA GLU A 14 5.99 -0.26 -13.99
C GLU A 14 6.43 -0.62 -12.57
N GLY A 15 6.63 -1.92 -12.33
CA GLY A 15 7.14 -2.47 -11.07
C GLY A 15 6.07 -2.84 -10.05
N LEU A 16 4.85 -2.29 -10.13
CA LEU A 16 3.75 -2.71 -9.27
C LEU A 16 3.28 -4.13 -9.65
N CYS A 17 3.17 -5.04 -8.68
CA CYS A 17 2.77 -6.41 -8.95
C CYS A 17 1.72 -6.91 -7.96
N ILE A 18 0.71 -7.61 -8.47
CA ILE A 18 -0.18 -8.44 -7.64
C ILE A 18 0.36 -9.87 -7.67
N ILE A 19 0.47 -10.46 -6.48
CA ILE A 19 0.96 -11.82 -6.30
C ILE A 19 -0.13 -12.66 -5.64
N GLU A 20 -0.49 -13.76 -6.28
CA GLU A 20 -1.47 -14.71 -5.78
C GLU A 20 -0.74 -16.02 -5.40
N PRO A 21 -0.60 -16.34 -4.10
CA PRO A 21 -0.02 -17.61 -3.68
C PRO A 21 -0.97 -18.76 -3.95
N THR A 22 -0.42 -19.94 -4.23
CA THR A 22 -1.22 -21.16 -4.30
C THR A 22 -1.67 -21.56 -2.89
N VAL A 23 -2.98 -21.71 -2.72
CA VAL A 23 -3.59 -22.13 -1.46
C VAL A 23 -3.97 -23.61 -1.54
N HIS A 24 -3.44 -24.41 -0.63
CA HIS A 24 -3.72 -25.84 -0.51
C HIS A 24 -4.67 -26.06 0.65
N GLY A 25 -5.94 -26.40 0.38
CA GLY A 25 -6.97 -26.64 1.38
C GLY A 25 -7.32 -28.12 1.58
N ASP A 26 -7.64 -28.51 2.83
CA ASP A 26 -8.22 -29.80 3.19
C ASP A 26 -9.17 -29.69 4.40
N ALA A 27 -9.64 -30.80 4.95
CA ALA A 27 -10.56 -30.80 6.09
C ALA A 27 -10.00 -30.16 7.38
N ARG A 28 -8.70 -29.90 7.46
CA ARG A 28 -8.04 -29.24 8.61
C ARG A 28 -7.92 -27.72 8.44
N GLY A 29 -8.17 -27.18 7.22
CA GLY A 29 -7.99 -25.80 6.88
C GLY A 29 -7.13 -25.64 5.60
N TYR A 30 -6.22 -24.67 5.58
CA TYR A 30 -5.36 -24.44 4.42
C TYR A 30 -3.89 -24.24 4.80
N PHE A 31 -3.03 -24.47 3.82
CA PHE A 31 -1.61 -24.12 3.84
C PHE A 31 -1.27 -23.29 2.57
N MET A 32 -0.41 -22.31 2.72
CA MET A 32 0.18 -21.58 1.58
C MET A 32 1.58 -21.08 1.95
N GLU A 33 2.46 -20.99 0.98
CA GLU A 33 3.69 -20.23 1.13
C GLU A 33 3.39 -18.74 0.91
N THR A 34 3.60 -17.92 1.93
CA THR A 34 3.36 -16.47 1.82
C THR A 34 4.53 -15.72 1.17
N TYR A 35 5.70 -16.33 1.19
CA TYR A 35 6.90 -15.85 0.50
C TYR A 35 7.85 -17.02 0.25
N ASN A 36 8.34 -17.11 -0.97
CA ASN A 36 9.40 -18.03 -1.36
C ASN A 36 10.32 -17.28 -2.33
N GLN A 37 11.56 -17.03 -1.88
CA GLN A 37 12.52 -16.24 -2.64
C GLN A 37 12.75 -16.80 -4.05
N ARG A 38 12.88 -18.11 -4.18
CA ARG A 38 13.12 -18.78 -5.46
C ARG A 38 11.96 -18.60 -6.43
N ASP A 39 10.72 -18.69 -5.95
CA ASP A 39 9.54 -18.48 -6.79
C ASP A 39 9.43 -17.02 -7.24
N MET A 40 9.74 -16.07 -6.36
CA MET A 40 9.81 -14.64 -6.70
C MET A 40 10.90 -14.38 -7.76
N GLU A 41 12.11 -14.92 -7.57
CA GLU A 41 13.23 -14.78 -8.52
C GLU A 41 12.89 -15.41 -9.89
N ASN A 42 12.21 -16.55 -9.92
CA ASN A 42 11.76 -17.19 -11.17
C ASN A 42 10.76 -16.30 -11.94
N GLU A 43 10.01 -15.49 -11.23
CA GLU A 43 9.14 -14.46 -11.81
C GLU A 43 9.87 -13.14 -12.09
N GLY A 44 11.18 -13.06 -11.85
CA GLY A 44 12.00 -11.86 -12.05
C GLY A 44 11.81 -10.80 -10.97
N LEU A 45 11.30 -11.17 -9.82
CA LEU A 45 11.14 -10.31 -8.64
C LEU A 45 12.27 -10.58 -7.65
N CYS A 46 13.35 -9.79 -7.73
CA CYS A 46 14.57 -9.98 -6.94
C CYS A 46 14.59 -9.00 -5.75
N MET A 47 13.77 -9.25 -4.73
CA MET A 47 13.71 -8.44 -3.51
C MET A 47 14.51 -9.09 -2.39
N ASN A 48 15.21 -8.27 -1.60
CA ASN A 48 15.84 -8.70 -0.36
C ASN A 48 15.12 -8.04 0.82
N PHE A 49 14.31 -8.80 1.55
CA PHE A 49 13.57 -8.28 2.70
C PHE A 49 14.38 -8.39 3.98
N VAL A 50 14.47 -7.28 4.71
CA VAL A 50 15.26 -7.14 5.95
C VAL A 50 14.38 -6.85 7.18
N GLN A 51 13.11 -6.49 6.98
CA GLN A 51 12.17 -6.16 8.05
C GLN A 51 10.78 -6.73 7.74
N ASP A 52 10.08 -7.21 8.78
CA ASP A 52 8.72 -7.72 8.69
C ASP A 52 7.87 -7.05 9.76
N ASN A 53 6.70 -6.55 9.39
CA ASN A 53 5.84 -5.74 10.25
C ASN A 53 4.41 -6.29 10.24
N GLN A 54 3.70 -6.07 11.35
CA GLN A 54 2.27 -6.33 11.46
C GLN A 54 1.58 -5.17 12.17
N SER A 55 0.42 -4.80 11.69
CA SER A 55 -0.47 -3.82 12.34
C SER A 55 -1.89 -4.38 12.43
N CYS A 56 -2.63 -3.91 13.42
CA CYS A 56 -4.06 -4.16 13.58
C CYS A 56 -4.78 -2.82 13.64
N SER A 57 -5.86 -2.69 12.90
CA SER A 57 -6.63 -1.44 12.80
C SER A 57 -8.12 -1.72 12.64
N THR A 58 -8.94 -0.79 13.13
CA THR A 58 -10.41 -0.86 13.02
C THR A 58 -10.89 -0.19 11.72
N LYS A 59 -12.14 -0.46 11.35
CA LYS A 59 -12.82 0.15 10.20
C LYS A 59 -12.70 1.67 10.19
N GLY A 60 -12.49 2.22 9.01
CA GLY A 60 -12.32 3.66 8.81
C GLY A 60 -10.92 4.20 9.13
N VAL A 61 -10.00 3.37 9.65
CA VAL A 61 -8.60 3.80 9.80
C VAL A 61 -7.95 3.87 8.42
N LEU A 62 -7.36 5.03 8.12
CA LEU A 62 -6.49 5.23 6.96
C LEU A 62 -5.07 5.51 7.47
N ARG A 63 -4.09 4.80 6.92
CA ARG A 63 -2.68 5.00 7.21
C ARG A 63 -1.97 5.37 5.92
N GLY A 64 -1.26 6.48 5.92
CA GLY A 64 -0.50 6.90 4.74
C GLY A 64 -0.83 8.32 4.27
N LEU A 65 -0.36 8.66 3.11
CA LEU A 65 0.54 7.86 2.24
C LEU A 65 1.98 8.10 2.67
N HIS A 66 2.74 7.04 2.90
CA HIS A 66 4.10 7.13 3.45
C HIS A 66 5.17 6.64 2.47
N PHE A 67 6.34 7.25 2.56
CA PHE A 67 7.58 6.82 1.91
C PHE A 67 8.79 7.19 2.77
N GLN A 68 9.97 6.66 2.46
CA GLN A 68 11.26 7.12 2.99
C GLN A 68 12.06 7.75 1.85
N LYS A 69 12.77 8.84 2.14
CA LYS A 69 13.44 9.69 1.14
C LYS A 69 14.81 9.15 0.75
N GLU A 70 15.70 9.00 1.75
CA GLU A 70 17.08 8.57 1.55
C GLU A 70 17.23 7.04 1.58
N PHE A 71 16.38 6.36 2.33
CA PHE A 71 16.35 4.91 2.51
C PHE A 71 15.00 4.33 2.05
N PRO A 72 14.65 4.46 0.75
CA PRO A 72 13.34 4.04 0.25
C PRO A 72 13.13 2.54 0.45
N GLN A 73 11.92 2.18 0.82
CA GLN A 73 11.53 0.80 1.08
C GLN A 73 10.61 0.27 -0.03
N GLY A 74 11.02 -0.82 -0.68
CA GLY A 74 10.07 -1.69 -1.36
C GLY A 74 9.27 -2.50 -0.34
N LYS A 75 7.99 -2.75 -0.61
CA LYS A 75 7.07 -3.41 0.33
C LYS A 75 6.33 -4.54 -0.34
N LEU A 76 6.23 -5.68 0.35
CA LEU A 76 5.33 -6.77 0.00
C LEU A 76 4.27 -6.88 1.07
N VAL A 77 3.05 -6.47 0.74
CA VAL A 77 1.95 -6.30 1.70
C VAL A 77 0.85 -7.36 1.50
N ARG A 78 0.17 -7.71 2.58
CA ARG A 78 -0.97 -8.64 2.58
C ARG A 78 -1.87 -8.45 3.79
N VAL A 79 -3.12 -8.85 3.69
CA VAL A 79 -4.07 -8.93 4.80
C VAL A 79 -4.16 -10.37 5.30
N VAL A 80 -4.07 -10.56 6.61
CA VAL A 80 -4.23 -11.86 7.26
C VAL A 80 -5.59 -12.03 7.92
N LYS A 81 -6.27 -10.91 8.22
CA LYS A 81 -7.62 -10.85 8.74
C LYS A 81 -8.32 -9.60 8.25
N GLY A 82 -9.59 -9.74 7.85
CA GLY A 82 -10.40 -8.64 7.35
C GLY A 82 -10.03 -8.19 5.94
N SER A 83 -10.27 -6.92 5.63
CA SER A 83 -10.05 -6.32 4.31
C SER A 83 -9.58 -4.88 4.39
N VAL A 84 -8.74 -4.49 3.42
CA VAL A 84 -8.30 -3.12 3.21
C VAL A 84 -8.33 -2.77 1.73
N PHE A 85 -8.46 -1.49 1.41
CA PHE A 85 -8.09 -0.96 0.10
C PHE A 85 -6.69 -0.38 0.18
N ASP A 86 -5.76 -1.00 -0.50
CA ASP A 86 -4.33 -0.68 -0.49
C ASP A 86 -3.95 0.12 -1.71
N VAL A 87 -3.19 1.21 -1.54
CA VAL A 87 -2.88 2.18 -2.60
C VAL A 87 -1.39 2.46 -2.67
N ALA A 88 -0.86 2.45 -3.88
CA ALA A 88 0.49 2.92 -4.21
C ALA A 88 0.43 4.07 -5.22
N VAL A 89 1.19 5.14 -4.98
CA VAL A 89 1.34 6.31 -5.87
C VAL A 89 2.78 6.39 -6.35
N ASP A 90 2.99 6.44 -7.66
CA ASP A 90 4.32 6.56 -8.25
C ASP A 90 4.92 7.97 -7.99
N LEU A 91 6.03 8.03 -7.27
CA LEU A 91 6.77 9.26 -7.00
C LEU A 91 8.16 9.30 -7.68
N ARG A 92 8.46 8.34 -8.55
CA ARG A 92 9.74 8.26 -9.25
C ARG A 92 9.86 9.40 -10.26
N ASN A 93 10.86 10.24 -10.06
CA ASN A 93 11.10 11.35 -10.97
C ASN A 93 11.48 10.85 -12.37
N GLY A 94 10.88 11.46 -13.40
CA GLY A 94 11.07 11.05 -14.80
C GLY A 94 10.27 9.82 -15.23
N SER A 95 9.49 9.22 -14.33
CA SER A 95 8.55 8.17 -14.69
C SER A 95 7.39 8.74 -15.53
N GLU A 96 6.99 8.05 -16.58
CA GLU A 96 5.78 8.40 -17.37
C GLU A 96 4.48 8.25 -16.55
N THR A 97 4.59 7.61 -15.40
CA THR A 97 3.48 7.38 -14.47
C THR A 97 3.61 8.17 -13.16
N PHE A 98 4.50 9.19 -13.10
CA PHE A 98 4.61 10.07 -11.93
C PHE A 98 3.24 10.64 -11.54
N GLY A 99 2.88 10.54 -10.26
CA GLY A 99 1.59 10.96 -9.70
C GLY A 99 0.42 10.02 -10.01
N LYS A 100 0.58 9.01 -10.87
CA LYS A 100 -0.45 7.98 -11.06
C LYS A 100 -0.47 7.00 -9.89
N TRP A 101 -1.64 6.48 -9.63
CA TRP A 101 -1.86 5.53 -8.54
C TRP A 101 -2.52 4.24 -9.02
N TYR A 102 -2.33 3.19 -8.26
CA TYR A 102 -3.06 1.94 -8.37
C TYR A 102 -3.56 1.52 -6.99
N GLY A 103 -4.81 1.08 -6.93
CA GLY A 103 -5.42 0.58 -5.71
C GLY A 103 -5.98 -0.82 -5.89
N VAL A 104 -5.89 -1.62 -4.85
CA VAL A 104 -6.36 -3.01 -4.83
C VAL A 104 -6.97 -3.37 -3.49
N GLU A 105 -8.07 -4.11 -3.52
CA GLU A 105 -8.61 -4.70 -2.30
C GLU A 105 -7.82 -5.97 -1.94
N LEU A 106 -7.24 -5.96 -0.73
CA LEU A 106 -6.58 -7.10 -0.12
C LEU A 106 -7.43 -7.63 1.02
N THR A 107 -7.71 -8.93 0.99
CA THR A 107 -8.58 -9.56 2.01
C THR A 107 -8.01 -10.88 2.52
N GLU A 108 -8.50 -11.31 3.70
CA GLU A 108 -8.19 -12.64 4.21
C GLU A 108 -8.71 -13.76 3.32
N GLU A 109 -9.71 -13.50 2.46
CA GLU A 109 -10.27 -14.49 1.54
C GLU A 109 -9.49 -14.58 0.23
N ASN A 110 -9.19 -13.40 -0.39
CA ASN A 110 -8.54 -13.40 -1.71
C ASN A 110 -7.06 -13.76 -1.66
N LYS A 111 -6.43 -13.68 -0.47
CA LYS A 111 -5.01 -14.03 -0.21
C LYS A 111 -4.02 -13.28 -1.10
N LYS A 112 -4.46 -12.25 -1.83
CA LYS A 112 -3.60 -11.44 -2.67
C LYS A 112 -2.54 -10.73 -1.85
N GLN A 113 -1.40 -10.53 -2.47
CA GLN A 113 -0.32 -9.70 -1.97
C GLN A 113 -0.03 -8.62 -3.01
N PHE A 114 0.35 -7.45 -2.55
CA PHE A 114 0.73 -6.35 -3.42
C PHE A 114 2.21 -6.02 -3.20
N TYR A 115 2.99 -6.10 -4.26
CA TYR A 115 4.38 -5.65 -4.25
C TYR A 115 4.46 -4.23 -4.78
N ILE A 116 5.03 -3.36 -3.98
CA ILE A 116 5.23 -1.93 -4.23
C ILE A 116 6.74 -1.70 -4.17
N PRO A 117 7.42 -1.39 -5.28
CA PRO A 117 8.86 -1.13 -5.26
C PRO A 117 9.21 0.19 -4.55
N GLU A 118 10.51 0.46 -4.46
CA GLU A 118 11.02 1.73 -3.98
C GLU A 118 10.58 2.89 -4.88
N GLY A 119 10.43 4.09 -4.32
CA GLY A 119 10.01 5.27 -5.07
C GLY A 119 8.49 5.47 -5.15
N PHE A 120 7.74 4.75 -4.35
CA PHE A 120 6.28 4.91 -4.24
C PHE A 120 5.87 5.44 -2.86
N ALA A 121 4.80 6.25 -2.82
CA ALA A 121 4.05 6.48 -1.60
C ALA A 121 3.02 5.35 -1.43
N HIS A 122 2.83 4.89 -0.20
CA HIS A 122 1.97 3.75 0.12
C HIS A 122 1.05 4.05 1.29
N GLY A 123 -0.19 3.60 1.20
CA GLY A 123 -1.17 3.68 2.27
C GLY A 123 -2.36 2.77 2.06
N PHE A 124 -3.21 2.65 3.06
CA PHE A 124 -4.41 1.83 2.97
C PHE A 124 -5.55 2.34 3.83
N LEU A 125 -6.77 2.03 3.41
CA LEU A 125 -8.03 2.26 4.15
C LEU A 125 -8.59 0.91 4.60
N VAL A 126 -8.95 0.79 5.89
CA VAL A 126 -9.58 -0.41 6.46
C VAL A 126 -11.07 -0.42 6.15
N LEU A 127 -11.52 -1.50 5.49
CA LEU A 127 -12.91 -1.68 5.04
C LEU A 127 -13.75 -2.58 5.98
N SER A 128 -13.11 -3.55 6.64
CA SER A 128 -13.75 -4.47 7.60
C SER A 128 -13.69 -3.94 9.03
N ASP A 129 -14.47 -4.51 9.95
CA ASP A 129 -14.51 -4.10 11.36
C ASP A 129 -13.11 -4.10 12.00
N ILE A 130 -12.28 -5.08 11.65
CA ILE A 130 -10.88 -5.20 12.05
C ILE A 130 -10.09 -5.72 10.86
N ALA A 131 -8.91 -5.15 10.61
CA ALA A 131 -7.94 -5.68 9.67
C ALA A 131 -6.59 -5.89 10.34
N GLU A 132 -5.98 -7.07 10.12
CA GLU A 132 -4.59 -7.35 10.44
C GLU A 132 -3.77 -7.35 9.14
N PHE A 133 -2.82 -6.44 9.06
CA PHE A 133 -2.04 -6.11 7.88
C PHE A 133 -0.56 -6.41 8.13
N CYS A 134 0.02 -7.27 7.28
CA CYS A 134 1.41 -7.68 7.36
C CYS A 134 2.17 -7.18 6.14
N TYR A 135 3.42 -6.74 6.33
CA TYR A 135 4.26 -6.32 5.21
C TYR A 135 5.76 -6.49 5.48
N LYS A 136 6.47 -6.95 4.44
CA LYS A 136 7.93 -7.05 4.40
C LYS A 136 8.49 -5.81 3.72
N CYS A 137 9.67 -5.35 4.18
CA CYS A 137 10.37 -4.18 3.64
C CYS A 137 11.78 -4.53 3.17
N THR A 138 12.22 -3.90 2.08
CA THR A 138 13.57 -4.08 1.51
C THR A 138 14.64 -3.29 2.26
N ASP A 139 14.26 -2.31 3.08
CA ASP A 139 15.16 -1.56 3.96
C ASP A 139 14.53 -1.38 5.34
N PHE A 140 15.32 -0.96 6.32
CA PHE A 140 14.88 -0.70 7.68
C PHE A 140 14.04 0.57 7.78
N TYR A 141 13.22 0.66 8.83
CA TYR A 141 12.51 1.88 9.13
C TYR A 141 13.45 2.92 9.75
N HIS A 142 13.50 4.09 9.14
CA HIS A 142 14.29 5.25 9.57
C HIS A 142 13.35 6.39 9.97
N PRO A 143 13.04 6.57 11.27
CA PRO A 143 12.03 7.54 11.72
C PRO A 143 12.27 8.99 11.28
N GLY A 144 13.55 9.39 11.13
CA GLY A 144 13.94 10.73 10.68
C GLY A 144 13.86 10.94 9.16
N ASP A 145 13.65 9.87 8.39
CA ASP A 145 13.64 9.87 6.93
C ASP A 145 12.24 9.78 6.32
N GLU A 146 11.23 9.61 7.17
CA GLU A 146 9.85 9.45 6.73
C GLU A 146 9.33 10.72 6.05
N GLY A 147 8.72 10.54 4.89
CA GLY A 147 7.93 11.51 4.18
C GLY A 147 6.51 11.02 3.98
N GLY A 148 5.63 11.92 3.57
CA GLY A 148 4.26 11.57 3.28
C GLY A 148 3.64 12.45 2.21
N LEU A 149 2.50 12.00 1.72
CA LEU A 149 1.70 12.60 0.69
C LEU A 149 0.24 12.67 1.15
N ALA A 150 -0.43 13.80 0.94
CA ALA A 150 -1.82 13.97 1.31
C ALA A 150 -2.69 12.89 0.64
N TRP A 151 -3.37 12.09 1.45
CA TRP A 151 -4.21 10.96 1.03
C TRP A 151 -5.39 11.36 0.13
N ASN A 152 -5.85 12.62 0.24
CA ASN A 152 -7.00 13.20 -0.45
C ASN A 152 -6.60 14.28 -1.45
N ASP A 153 -5.35 14.33 -1.91
CA ASP A 153 -4.89 15.30 -2.88
C ASP A 153 -5.70 15.18 -4.18
N PRO A 154 -6.39 16.26 -4.61
CA PRO A 154 -7.22 16.25 -5.82
C PRO A 154 -6.41 16.11 -7.12
N GLU A 155 -5.10 16.44 -7.12
CA GLU A 155 -4.23 16.25 -8.27
C GLU A 155 -3.93 14.77 -8.52
N ILE A 156 -3.84 13.97 -7.45
CA ILE A 156 -3.69 12.51 -7.54
C ILE A 156 -5.04 11.86 -7.80
N GLY A 157 -6.09 12.34 -7.11
CA GLY A 157 -7.46 11.91 -7.31
C GLY A 157 -7.70 10.44 -6.95
N ILE A 158 -7.15 9.95 -5.83
CA ILE A 158 -7.40 8.59 -5.37
C ILE A 158 -8.89 8.41 -5.09
N ASN A 159 -9.48 7.42 -5.76
CA ASN A 159 -10.87 7.03 -5.50
C ASN A 159 -10.92 5.98 -4.37
N TRP A 160 -10.97 6.46 -3.14
CA TRP A 160 -11.12 5.60 -1.97
C TRP A 160 -12.53 4.98 -1.93
N PRO A 161 -12.66 3.65 -1.90
CA PRO A 161 -13.98 3.02 -1.90
C PRO A 161 -14.75 3.34 -0.62
N CYS A 162 -16.06 3.49 -0.76
CA CYS A 162 -16.98 3.76 0.35
C CYS A 162 -16.70 5.05 1.13
N LEU A 163 -15.79 5.90 0.68
CA LEU A 163 -15.47 7.16 1.36
C LEU A 163 -16.38 8.28 0.85
N VAL A 164 -16.98 9.02 1.80
CA VAL A 164 -17.85 10.17 1.55
C VAL A 164 -17.25 11.40 2.21
N GLY A 165 -17.16 12.50 1.47
CA GLY A 165 -16.63 13.78 1.94
C GLY A 165 -16.14 14.62 0.76
N GLU A 166 -15.87 15.88 1.03
CA GLU A 166 -15.34 16.81 0.03
C GLU A 166 -13.99 17.36 0.49
N TYR A 167 -13.06 17.52 -0.46
CA TYR A 167 -11.76 18.11 -0.20
C TYR A 167 -11.90 19.56 0.26
N ASN A 168 -11.35 19.86 1.43
CA ASN A 168 -11.44 21.17 2.10
C ASN A 168 -10.13 21.97 2.05
N GLY A 169 -9.18 21.58 1.20
CA GLY A 169 -7.88 22.24 1.07
C GLY A 169 -6.78 21.68 1.98
N THR A 170 -7.08 20.65 2.77
CA THR A 170 -6.14 20.02 3.71
C THR A 170 -6.24 18.51 3.69
N ALA A 171 -5.25 17.80 4.27
CA ALA A 171 -5.31 16.36 4.50
C ALA A 171 -6.09 15.97 5.76
N SER A 172 -6.91 16.88 6.33
CA SER A 172 -7.73 16.60 7.51
C SER A 172 -8.77 15.52 7.23
N ALA A 173 -9.01 14.68 8.23
CA ALA A 173 -10.11 13.71 8.23
C ALA A 173 -11.48 14.34 8.51
N GLU A 174 -11.52 15.61 8.91
CA GLU A 174 -12.76 16.31 9.28
C GLU A 174 -13.74 16.37 8.10
N GLY A 175 -14.97 15.94 8.33
CA GLY A 175 -16.02 15.90 7.32
C GLY A 175 -16.02 14.65 6.43
N TYR A 176 -15.10 13.71 6.67
CA TYR A 176 -15.07 12.44 5.94
C TYR A 176 -15.61 11.28 6.79
N THR A 177 -16.46 10.47 6.17
CA THR A 177 -16.98 9.23 6.73
C THR A 177 -16.98 8.13 5.68
N LEU A 178 -17.10 6.88 6.09
CA LEU A 178 -17.52 5.83 5.18
C LEU A 178 -19.04 5.93 4.93
N GLU A 179 -19.52 5.29 3.87
CA GLU A 179 -20.95 5.29 3.49
C GLU A 179 -21.88 4.80 4.62
N ASP A 180 -21.40 3.95 5.53
CA ASP A 180 -22.14 3.47 6.68
C ASP A 180 -22.12 4.43 7.89
N GLY A 181 -21.51 5.60 7.74
CA GLY A 181 -21.38 6.63 8.78
C GLY A 181 -20.18 6.44 9.71
N THR A 182 -19.33 5.42 9.50
CA THR A 182 -18.08 5.27 10.26
C THR A 182 -17.15 6.46 9.97
N ALA A 183 -16.71 7.18 11.00
CA ALA A 183 -15.80 8.31 10.85
C ALA A 183 -14.44 7.85 10.31
N LEU A 184 -13.88 8.64 9.38
CA LEU A 184 -12.50 8.44 8.95
C LEU A 184 -11.54 8.74 10.09
N ASN A 185 -10.59 7.84 10.35
CA ASN A 185 -9.61 7.95 11.42
C ASN A 185 -8.19 7.92 10.85
N ILE A 186 -7.50 9.05 10.96
CA ILE A 186 -6.16 9.28 10.44
C ILE A 186 -5.31 9.86 11.57
N SER A 187 -4.03 9.48 11.63
CA SER A 187 -3.11 10.02 12.63
C SER A 187 -2.91 11.53 12.46
N ASP A 188 -2.62 12.24 13.55
CA ASP A 188 -2.35 13.69 13.49
C ASP A 188 -1.25 14.03 12.50
N LYS A 189 -0.22 13.17 12.41
CA LYS A 189 0.88 13.32 11.46
C LYS A 189 0.39 13.23 10.00
N ASP A 190 -0.45 12.26 9.69
CA ASP A 190 -0.91 12.00 8.32
C ASP A 190 -1.86 13.08 7.80
N GLN A 191 -2.48 13.84 8.71
CA GLN A 191 -3.32 14.99 8.37
C GLN A 191 -2.50 16.26 8.00
N LEU A 192 -1.18 16.23 8.19
CA LEU A 192 -0.31 17.37 7.91
C LEU A 192 0.45 17.25 6.60
N TRP A 193 0.35 16.14 5.89
CA TRP A 193 1.07 15.95 4.63
C TRP A 193 0.57 16.89 3.54
N ALA A 194 1.52 17.40 2.76
CA ALA A 194 1.25 18.23 1.60
C ALA A 194 0.93 17.40 0.35
N GLY A 195 0.41 18.03 -0.69
CA GLY A 195 0.06 17.38 -1.95
C GLY A 195 1.26 17.05 -2.85
N LEU A 196 0.97 16.49 -4.02
CA LEU A 196 1.93 15.94 -5.00
C LEU A 196 3.04 16.92 -5.38
N GLN A 197 2.74 18.20 -5.51
CA GLN A 197 3.72 19.23 -5.87
C GLN A 197 4.87 19.36 -4.87
N SER A 198 4.65 19.02 -3.60
CA SER A 198 5.67 19.08 -2.55
C SER A 198 6.71 17.96 -2.62
N VAL A 199 6.45 16.92 -3.42
CA VAL A 199 7.27 15.71 -3.52
C VAL A 199 7.83 15.47 -4.92
N SER A 200 7.68 16.43 -5.85
CA SER A 200 8.07 16.29 -7.26
C SER A 200 9.56 15.96 -7.49
N ASP A 201 10.43 16.32 -6.56
CA ASP A 201 11.88 16.16 -6.72
C ASP A 201 12.52 15.15 -5.74
N ILE A 202 11.71 14.44 -4.96
CA ILE A 202 12.23 13.61 -3.84
C ILE A 202 13.10 12.45 -4.33
N PHE A 203 12.77 11.85 -5.48
CA PHE A 203 13.51 10.72 -6.04
C PHE A 203 14.29 11.08 -7.33
N SER A 204 14.70 12.35 -7.49
CA SER A 204 15.34 12.86 -8.72
C SER A 204 16.78 12.36 -8.97
N ASN A 205 17.44 11.74 -8.01
CA ASN A 205 18.86 11.41 -8.07
C ASN A 205 19.20 9.96 -7.69
N LYS A 206 18.27 9.03 -7.87
CA LYS A 206 18.51 7.61 -7.55
C LYS A 206 18.30 6.70 -8.74
#